data_3ad2ddb4338d9f8d904d23955e6423a6
#
_entry.id   3ad2ddb4338d9f8d904d23955e6423a6
#
_cell.length_a   1.000
_cell.length_b   1.000
_cell.length_c   1.000
_cell.angle_alpha   90.00
_cell.angle_beta   90.00
_cell.angle_gamma   90.00
#
_symmetry.space_group_name_H-M   'P 1'
#
loop_
_entity.id
_entity.type
_entity.pdbx_description
1 polymer ?
#
loop_
_entity_poly.entity_id
_entity_poly.type
_entity_poly.pdbx_seq_one_letter_code
_entity_poly.pdbx_strand_id
1 'polypeptide(L)'
;MPIGEILSLGSAIVWGFSVSLFKIIGNTTSPYILNPVKNTIGTILFLLTCFFMGSNHFIYPLSIYEYLIIGLSGIIGITIADVLFLRSLNILGTSRSSIINTIYSPMVIFLAYF
;
A
#
# COMPACT_ATOMS: atom_id res chain seq x y z
N MET A 1 -7.22 6.81 -22.58
CA MET A 1 -6.43 6.52 -23.05
C MET A 1 -5.29 5.70 -22.49
N PRO A 2 -4.42 5.40 -23.26
CA PRO A 2 -3.47 4.38 -22.94
C PRO A 2 -2.54 4.68 -21.78
N ILE A 3 -2.33 5.95 -21.41
CA ILE A 3 -1.41 6.29 -20.33
C ILE A 3 -1.88 5.75 -18.98
N GLY A 4 -3.16 5.92 -18.64
CA GLY A 4 -3.71 5.40 -17.39
C GLY A 4 -3.67 3.89 -17.33
N GLU A 5 -3.98 3.23 -18.43
CA GLU A 5 -3.96 1.78 -18.52
C GLU A 5 -2.53 1.22 -18.40
N ILE A 6 -1.57 1.88 -19.06
CA ILE A 6 -0.16 1.51 -18.99
C ILE A 6 0.36 1.67 -17.56
N LEU A 7 0.01 2.77 -16.89
CA LEU A 7 0.41 3.01 -15.50
C LEU A 7 -0.22 1.99 -14.56
N SER A 8 -1.48 1.62 -14.78
CA SER A 8 -2.15 0.59 -13.98
C SER A 8 -1.48 -0.77 -14.16
N LEU A 9 -1.16 -1.14 -15.39
CA LEU A 9 -0.48 -2.39 -15.67
C LEU A 9 0.93 -2.40 -15.05
N GLY A 10 1.66 -1.29 -15.18
CA GLY A 10 2.97 -1.13 -14.57
C GLY A 10 2.90 -1.28 -13.05
N SER A 11 1.92 -0.65 -12.41
CA SER A 11 1.70 -0.77 -10.97
C SER A 11 1.43 -2.22 -10.55
N ALA A 12 0.62 -2.95 -11.33
CA ALA A 12 0.32 -4.34 -11.04
C ALA A 12 1.57 -5.23 -11.14
N ILE A 13 2.42 -4.99 -12.13
CA ILE A 13 3.67 -5.73 -12.31
C ILE A 13 4.61 -5.44 -11.14
N VAL A 14 4.79 -4.18 -10.78
CA VAL A 14 5.64 -3.77 -9.66
C VAL A 14 5.11 -4.37 -8.35
N TRP A 15 3.79 -4.35 -8.15
CA TRP A 15 3.16 -4.94 -6.98
C TRP A 15 3.44 -6.45 -6.88
N GLY A 16 3.30 -7.18 -7.98
CA GLY A 16 3.59 -8.61 -8.01
C GLY A 16 5.03 -8.93 -7.64
N PHE A 17 5.98 -8.19 -8.19
CA PHE A 17 7.40 -8.32 -7.81
C PHE A 17 7.61 -7.99 -6.34
N SER A 18 6.98 -6.92 -5.84
CA SER A 18 7.13 -6.49 -4.45
C SER A 18 6.63 -7.54 -3.47
N VAL A 19 5.48 -8.16 -3.76
CA VAL A 19 4.91 -9.22 -2.92
C VAL A 19 5.87 -10.41 -2.83
N SER A 20 6.46 -10.81 -3.95
CA SER A 20 7.44 -11.89 -3.97
C SER A 20 8.69 -11.56 -3.16
N LEU A 21 9.20 -10.34 -3.29
CA LEU A 21 10.35 -9.87 -2.52
C LEU A 21 10.04 -9.82 -1.02
N PHE A 22 8.86 -9.36 -0.65
CA PHE A 22 8.43 -9.33 0.76
C PHE A 22 8.35 -10.73 1.34
N LYS A 23 7.93 -11.71 0.56
CA LYS A 23 7.92 -13.11 1.00
C LYS A 23 9.35 -13.61 1.28
N ILE A 24 10.29 -13.31 0.39
CA ILE A 24 11.68 -13.72 0.56
C ILE A 24 12.30 -13.04 1.79
N ILE A 25 12.11 -11.73 1.92
CA ILE A 25 12.62 -10.97 3.06
C ILE A 25 11.97 -11.42 4.36
N GLY A 26 10.68 -11.75 4.30
CA GLY A 26 9.91 -12.20 5.45
C GLY A 26 10.41 -13.52 6.07
N ASN A 27 11.21 -14.29 5.35
CA ASN A 27 11.82 -15.50 5.90
C ASN A 27 12.92 -15.16 6.93
N THR A 28 13.53 -13.97 6.84
CA THR A 28 14.63 -13.56 7.70
C THR A 28 14.29 -12.34 8.56
N THR A 29 13.25 -11.59 8.22
CA THR A 29 12.89 -10.34 8.88
C THR A 29 11.44 -10.39 9.37
N SER A 30 11.21 -9.96 10.61
CA SER A 30 9.86 -9.88 11.17
C SER A 30 9.01 -8.85 10.41
N PRO A 31 7.70 -9.13 10.20
CA PRO A 31 6.78 -8.12 9.64
C PRO A 31 6.73 -6.81 10.43
N TYR A 32 6.95 -6.89 11.74
CA TYR A 32 6.94 -5.70 12.61
C TYR A 32 8.12 -4.76 12.34
N ILE A 33 9.21 -5.30 11.79
CA ILE A 33 10.38 -4.51 11.38
C ILE A 33 10.26 -4.12 9.91
N LEU A 34 9.84 -5.04 9.06
CA LEU A 34 9.75 -4.83 7.62
C LEU A 34 8.73 -3.74 7.28
N ASN A 35 7.59 -3.72 7.95
CA ASN A 35 6.52 -2.78 7.65
C ASN A 35 6.94 -1.31 7.84
N PRO A 36 7.49 -0.88 9.00
CA PRO A 36 7.93 0.51 9.13
C PRO A 36 9.07 0.87 8.18
N VAL A 37 10.01 -0.04 7.93
CA VAL A 37 11.11 0.22 6.99
C VAL A 37 10.57 0.46 5.58
N LYS A 38 9.72 -0.44 5.10
CA LYS A 38 9.06 -0.34 3.81
C LYS A 38 8.30 0.98 3.66
N ASN A 39 7.53 1.34 4.66
CA ASN A 39 6.70 2.53 4.65
C ASN A 39 7.51 3.82 4.72
N THR A 40 8.60 3.82 5.48
CA THR A 40 9.52 4.95 5.56
C THR A 40 10.16 5.22 4.20
N ILE A 41 10.67 4.18 3.55
CA ILE A 41 11.28 4.29 2.22
C ILE A 41 10.23 4.77 1.22
N GLY A 42 9.03 4.19 1.24
CA GLY A 42 7.94 4.58 0.35
C GLY A 42 7.53 6.04 0.52
N THR A 43 7.46 6.51 1.76
CA THR A 43 7.11 7.90 2.07
C THR A 43 8.17 8.86 1.54
N ILE A 44 9.45 8.53 1.74
CA ILE A 44 10.55 9.37 1.24
C ILE A 44 10.51 9.44 -0.29
N LEU A 45 10.33 8.31 -0.95
CA LEU A 45 10.24 8.27 -2.41
C LEU A 45 9.02 9.05 -2.93
N PHE A 46 7.90 8.92 -2.26
CA PHE A 46 6.68 9.66 -2.60
C PHE A 46 6.89 11.17 -2.47
N LEU A 47 7.50 11.61 -1.37
CA LEU A 47 7.79 13.02 -1.15
C LEU A 47 8.73 13.58 -2.21
N LEU A 48 9.78 12.81 -2.58
CA LEU A 48 10.69 13.20 -3.64
C LEU A 48 9.95 13.33 -4.98
N THR A 49 9.10 12.39 -5.31
CA THR A 49 8.29 12.42 -6.54
C THR A 49 7.42 13.68 -6.56
N CYS A 50 6.74 13.97 -5.47
CA CYS A 50 5.91 15.16 -5.37
C CYS A 50 6.73 16.44 -5.50
N PHE A 51 7.91 16.47 -4.91
CA PHE A 51 8.81 17.62 -5.01
C PHE A 51 9.20 17.91 -6.48
N PHE A 52 9.50 16.86 -7.24
CA PHE A 52 9.85 17.00 -8.66
C PHE A 52 8.65 17.38 -9.53
N MET A 53 7.43 16.98 -9.14
CA MET A 53 6.21 17.28 -9.90
C MET A 53 5.64 18.68 -9.61
N GLY A 54 6.14 19.35 -8.57
CA GLY A 54 5.70 20.68 -8.20
C GLY A 54 5.00 20.72 -6.86
N SER A 55 5.32 21.74 -6.06
CA SER A 55 4.92 21.84 -4.66
C SER A 55 3.46 22.23 -4.44
N ASN A 56 2.77 22.73 -5.47
CA ASN A 56 1.42 23.27 -5.30
C ASN A 56 0.36 22.20 -5.03
N HIS A 57 0.69 20.93 -5.21
CA HIS A 57 -0.23 19.82 -4.98
C HIS A 57 -0.22 19.28 -3.54
N PHE A 58 0.70 19.79 -2.70
CA PHE A 58 0.87 19.29 -1.34
C PHE A 58 -0.07 19.88 -0.33
N ILE A 59 -0.47 21.13 -0.53
CA ILE A 59 -1.22 21.86 0.49
C ILE A 59 -2.68 21.90 0.05
N TYR A 60 -3.46 21.03 0.63
CA TYR A 60 -4.91 21.07 0.47
C TYR A 60 -5.51 21.66 1.73
N PRO A 61 -6.40 22.67 1.62
CA PRO A 61 -7.04 23.23 2.81
C PRO A 61 -8.08 22.28 3.36
N LEU A 62 -7.63 21.35 4.17
CA LEU A 62 -8.50 20.39 4.85
C LEU A 62 -8.77 20.86 6.27
N SER A 63 -9.95 20.55 6.78
CA SER A 63 -10.25 20.78 8.19
C SER A 63 -9.47 19.83 9.09
N ILE A 64 -9.31 20.18 10.37
CA ILE A 64 -8.66 19.31 11.34
C ILE A 64 -9.34 17.94 11.41
N TYR A 65 -10.66 17.93 11.29
CA TYR A 65 -11.42 16.68 11.31
C TYR A 65 -11.03 15.77 10.15
N GLU A 66 -10.86 16.33 8.96
CA GLU A 66 -10.43 15.55 7.78
C GLU A 66 -9.02 15.01 7.94
N TYR A 67 -8.11 15.79 8.49
CA TYR A 67 -6.75 15.34 8.79
C TYR A 67 -6.75 14.19 9.79
N LEU A 68 -7.61 14.25 10.82
CA LEU A 68 -7.72 13.18 11.80
C LEU A 68 -8.24 11.89 11.17
N ILE A 69 -9.24 11.98 10.30
CA ILE A 69 -9.78 10.81 9.61
C ILE A 69 -8.71 10.17 8.72
N ILE A 70 -7.97 10.98 7.96
CA ILE A 70 -6.89 10.48 7.10
C ILE A 70 -5.81 9.82 7.94
N GLY A 71 -5.41 10.44 9.05
CA GLY A 71 -4.42 9.88 9.96
C GLY A 71 -4.84 8.54 10.56
N LEU A 72 -6.08 8.45 11.04
CA LEU A 72 -6.62 7.19 11.57
C LEU A 72 -6.69 6.10 10.48
N SER A 73 -7.13 6.46 9.29
CA SER A 73 -7.17 5.54 8.16
C SER A 73 -5.78 5.00 7.84
N GLY A 74 -4.77 5.88 7.84
CA GLY A 74 -3.38 5.48 7.60
C GLY A 74 -2.85 4.56 8.68
N ILE A 75 -3.13 4.86 9.95
CA ILE A 75 -2.70 4.00 11.07
C ILE A 75 -3.32 2.60 10.95
N ILE A 76 -4.62 2.53 10.71
CA ILE A 76 -5.31 1.24 10.59
C ILE A 76 -4.85 0.49 9.35
N GLY A 77 -4.82 1.16 8.20
CA GLY A 77 -4.50 0.53 6.91
C GLY A 77 -3.04 0.14 6.79
N ILE A 78 -2.15 1.06 7.14
CA ILE A 78 -0.71 0.85 6.92
C ILE A 78 -0.08 0.06 8.06
N THR A 79 -0.47 0.34 9.30
CA THR A 79 0.16 -0.31 10.45
C THR A 79 -0.41 -1.69 10.71
N ILE A 80 -1.73 -1.80 10.82
CA ILE A 80 -2.38 -3.06 11.21
C ILE A 80 -2.55 -3.96 10.01
N ALA A 81 -3.17 -3.47 8.95
CA ALA A 81 -3.50 -4.28 7.79
C ALA A 81 -2.24 -4.79 7.07
N ASP A 82 -1.23 -3.94 6.90
CA ASP A 82 0.01 -4.34 6.25
C ASP A 82 0.80 -5.37 7.06
N VAL A 83 0.85 -5.23 8.39
CA VAL A 83 1.49 -6.24 9.23
C VAL A 83 0.78 -7.58 9.10
N LEU A 84 -0.55 -7.57 9.13
CA LEU A 84 -1.33 -8.79 8.94
C LEU A 84 -1.11 -9.41 7.55
N PHE A 85 -1.03 -8.57 6.52
CA PHE A 85 -0.75 -9.02 5.16
C PHE A 85 0.64 -9.67 5.07
N LEU A 86 1.66 -9.03 5.62
CA LEU A 86 3.01 -9.58 5.61
C LEU A 86 3.10 -10.89 6.41
N ARG A 87 2.39 -10.99 7.53
CA ARG A 87 2.30 -12.24 8.27
C ARG A 87 1.62 -13.33 7.45
N SER A 88 0.55 -12.99 6.74
CA SER A 88 -0.14 -13.96 5.90
C SER A 88 0.75 -14.47 4.76
N LEU A 89 1.61 -13.61 4.20
CA LEU A 89 2.59 -14.03 3.21
C LEU A 89 3.54 -15.08 3.75
N ASN A 90 3.99 -14.91 5.00
CA ASN A 90 4.91 -15.85 5.63
C ASN A 90 4.25 -17.19 5.94
N ILE A 91 2.98 -17.19 6.27
CA ILE A 91 2.23 -18.42 6.66
C ILE A 91 1.67 -19.12 5.44
N LEU A 92 1.00 -18.39 4.56
CA LEU A 92 0.25 -18.97 3.44
C LEU A 92 1.06 -19.06 2.13
N GLY A 93 2.08 -18.21 1.98
CA GLY A 93 2.81 -18.05 0.74
C GLY A 93 2.17 -17.04 -0.19
N THR A 94 2.91 -16.68 -1.25
CA THR A 94 2.50 -15.62 -2.17
C THR A 94 1.23 -15.97 -2.96
N SER A 95 1.14 -17.21 -3.44
CA SER A 95 0.01 -17.61 -4.29
C SER A 95 -1.32 -17.56 -3.55
N ARG A 96 -1.38 -18.13 -2.36
CA ARG A 96 -2.62 -18.13 -1.57
C ARG A 96 -3.01 -16.75 -1.09
N SER A 97 -2.03 -15.98 -0.63
CA SER A 97 -2.26 -14.60 -0.20
C SER A 97 -2.76 -13.74 -1.35
N SER A 98 -2.22 -13.91 -2.55
CA SER A 98 -2.65 -13.16 -3.73
C SER A 98 -4.09 -13.50 -4.13
N ILE A 99 -4.46 -14.77 -4.08
CA ILE A 99 -5.83 -15.21 -4.38
C ILE A 99 -6.82 -14.57 -3.38
N ILE A 100 -6.49 -14.62 -2.09
CA ILE A 100 -7.33 -14.00 -1.05
C ILE A 100 -7.41 -12.50 -1.27
N ASN A 101 -6.29 -11.87 -1.62
CA ASN A 101 -6.23 -10.43 -1.83
C ASN A 101 -7.07 -9.97 -3.03
N THR A 102 -7.35 -10.83 -4.01
CA THR A 102 -8.22 -10.46 -5.12
C THR A 102 -9.66 -10.17 -4.69
N ILE A 103 -10.07 -10.64 -3.52
CA ILE A 103 -11.38 -10.32 -2.94
C ILE A 103 -11.48 -8.85 -2.54
N TYR A 104 -10.34 -8.20 -2.32
CA TYR A 104 -10.28 -6.81 -1.89
C TYR A 104 -11.04 -5.86 -2.84
N SER A 105 -10.82 -5.99 -4.14
CA SER A 105 -11.44 -5.08 -5.11
C SER A 105 -12.97 -5.18 -5.13
N PRO A 106 -13.58 -6.38 -5.22
CA PRO A 106 -15.02 -6.50 -5.09
C PRO A 106 -15.57 -5.98 -3.75
N MET A 107 -14.83 -6.20 -2.65
CA MET A 107 -15.25 -5.71 -1.34
C MET A 107 -15.26 -4.19 -1.28
N VAL A 108 -14.24 -3.54 -1.82
CA VAL A 108 -14.17 -2.08 -1.87
C VAL A 108 -15.33 -1.52 -2.70
N ILE A 109 -15.60 -2.11 -3.86
CA ILE A 109 -16.72 -1.68 -4.71
C ILE A 109 -18.05 -1.85 -3.97
N PHE A 110 -18.24 -2.97 -3.31
CA PHE A 110 -19.46 -3.25 -2.54
C PHE A 110 -19.66 -2.22 -1.42
N LEU A 111 -18.60 -1.95 -0.65
CA LEU A 111 -18.67 -0.99 0.45
C LEU A 111 -18.87 0.45 -0.03
N ALA A 112 -18.26 0.81 -1.15
CA ALA A 112 -18.38 2.14 -1.72
C ALA A 112 -19.79 2.41 -2.26
N TYR A 113 -20.52 1.37 -2.64
CA TYR A 113 -21.90 1.49 -3.13
C TYR A 113 -22.89 1.86 -2.01
N PHE A 114 -22.60 1.44 -0.79
CA PHE A 114 -23.41 1.76 0.37
C PHE A 114 -22.83 2.96 1.12
#